data_4198cbe022074f0882a5d511f26f5f8e
#
_entry.id   4198cbe022074f0882a5d511f26f5f8e
#
_cell.length_a   1.000
_cell.length_b   1.000
_cell.length_c   1.000
_cell.angle_alpha   90.00
_cell.angle_beta   90.00
_cell.angle_gamma   90.00
#
_symmetry.space_group_name_H-M   'P 1'
#
loop_
_entity.id
_entity.type
_entity.pdbx_description
1 polymer ?
#
loop_
_entity_poly.entity_id
_entity_poly.type
_entity_poly.pdbx_seq_one_letter_code
_entity_poly.pdbx_strand_id
1 'polypeptide(L)'
;MFLAIENNLKSYGFKITSKDFKRPWGGFLVIDENQAQEFSNKFFKGLDVNTLKIGGKLSPKILIVKPAVRLSWQYHNRRAEIWQVYKGSTGIIRSNTDAENEMEVYDEGDQIVLQQGERHRLIGLDDYSVVAEIWQHTDKNHPSDEEDITRVQDDFGR
;
A
#
# COMPACT_ATOMS: atom_id res chain seq x y z
N MET A 1 8.63 12.45 -10.30
CA MET A 1 8.60 11.23 -9.46
C MET A 1 7.66 10.16 -10.02
N PHE A 2 6.42 10.50 -10.35
CA PHE A 2 5.45 9.50 -10.84
C PHE A 2 5.90 8.79 -12.12
N LEU A 3 6.36 9.56 -13.12
CA LEU A 3 6.84 8.97 -14.39
C LEU A 3 8.11 8.14 -14.19
N ALA A 4 9.00 8.55 -13.30
CA ALA A 4 10.21 7.79 -12.99
C ALA A 4 9.87 6.41 -12.40
N ILE A 5 8.92 6.35 -11.47
CA ILE A 5 8.46 5.09 -10.89
C ILE A 5 7.74 4.23 -11.94
N GLU A 6 6.86 4.83 -12.74
CA GLU A 6 6.18 4.11 -13.82
C GLU A 6 7.18 3.48 -14.79
N ASN A 7 8.19 4.23 -15.20
CA ASN A 7 9.23 3.75 -16.11
C ASN A 7 10.07 2.64 -15.48
N ASN A 8 10.40 2.74 -14.19
CA ASN A 8 11.11 1.69 -13.47
C ASN A 8 10.30 0.39 -13.47
N LEU A 9 9.01 0.46 -13.16
CA LEU A 9 8.13 -0.72 -13.13
C LEU A 9 8.06 -1.37 -14.52
N LYS A 10 7.92 -0.59 -15.57
CA LYS A 10 7.90 -1.11 -16.95
C LYS A 10 9.24 -1.76 -17.32
N SER A 11 10.36 -1.16 -16.89
CA SER A 11 11.69 -1.73 -17.14
C SER A 11 11.91 -3.07 -16.43
N TYR A 12 11.22 -3.30 -15.32
CA TYR A 12 11.24 -4.60 -14.63
C TYR A 12 10.28 -5.63 -15.25
N GLY A 13 9.53 -5.24 -16.29
CA GLY A 13 8.61 -6.13 -16.98
C GLY A 13 7.19 -6.14 -16.41
N PHE A 14 6.86 -5.23 -15.50
CA PHE A 14 5.51 -5.18 -14.93
C PHE A 14 4.52 -4.49 -15.88
N LYS A 15 3.35 -5.08 -15.99
CA LYS A 15 2.20 -4.50 -16.69
C LYS A 15 1.38 -3.69 -15.69
N ILE A 16 1.20 -2.41 -15.98
CA ILE A 16 0.37 -1.50 -15.20
C ILE A 16 -1.04 -1.55 -15.79
N THR A 17 -2.00 -2.02 -15.02
CA THR A 17 -3.39 -2.18 -15.46
C THR A 17 -4.25 -0.95 -15.18
N SER A 18 -3.83 -0.13 -14.20
CA SER A 18 -4.53 1.10 -13.84
C SER A 18 -3.56 2.02 -13.11
N LYS A 19 -3.79 3.33 -13.21
CA LYS A 19 -3.02 4.31 -12.44
C LYS A 19 -3.85 5.57 -12.23
N ASP A 20 -3.56 6.28 -11.13
CA ASP A 20 -4.11 7.61 -10.87
C ASP A 20 -3.03 8.44 -10.18
N PHE A 21 -2.58 9.51 -10.85
CA PHE A 21 -1.56 10.43 -10.33
C PHE A 21 -2.15 11.75 -9.85
N LYS A 22 -3.49 11.84 -9.75
CA LYS A 22 -4.20 13.06 -9.40
C LYS A 22 -4.84 13.01 -8.01
N ARG A 23 -4.45 12.03 -7.19
CA ARG A 23 -4.93 11.98 -5.81
C ARG A 23 -4.33 13.15 -5.02
N PRO A 24 -5.09 13.73 -4.06
CA PRO A 24 -4.57 14.85 -3.27
C PRO A 24 -3.31 14.51 -2.48
N TRP A 25 -3.14 13.24 -2.10
CA TRP A 25 -1.96 12.76 -1.36
C TRP A 25 -0.83 12.27 -2.27
N GLY A 26 -1.06 12.10 -3.57
CA GLY A 26 -0.06 11.58 -4.48
C GLY A 26 -0.68 10.76 -5.61
N GLY A 27 -0.40 9.47 -5.64
CA GLY A 27 -0.95 8.60 -6.67
C GLY A 27 -0.61 7.13 -6.47
N PHE A 28 -1.13 6.30 -7.37
CA PHE A 28 -0.89 4.87 -7.32
C PHE A 28 -0.81 4.26 -8.72
N LEU A 29 -0.19 3.08 -8.77
CA LEU A 29 -0.14 2.23 -9.96
C LEU A 29 -0.57 0.82 -9.56
N VAL A 30 -1.52 0.25 -10.29
CA VAL A 30 -1.99 -1.12 -10.08
C VAL A 30 -1.24 -2.04 -11.03
N ILE A 31 -0.68 -3.12 -10.50
CA ILE A 31 0.07 -4.11 -11.27
C ILE A 31 -0.85 -5.28 -11.62
N ASP A 32 -0.64 -5.88 -12.80
CA ASP A 32 -1.38 -7.04 -13.24
C ASP A 32 -1.34 -8.15 -12.19
N GLU A 33 -2.51 -8.63 -11.79
CA GLU A 33 -2.65 -9.70 -10.79
C GLU A 33 -1.90 -10.98 -11.20
N ASN A 34 -1.80 -11.24 -12.50
CA ASN A 34 -1.03 -12.38 -13.02
C ASN A 34 0.47 -12.28 -12.72
N GLN A 35 0.95 -11.10 -12.38
CA GLN A 35 2.35 -10.86 -12.00
C GLN A 35 2.56 -10.72 -10.50
N ALA A 36 1.57 -11.15 -9.69
CA ALA A 36 1.67 -11.03 -8.23
C ALA A 36 2.90 -11.75 -7.67
N GLN A 37 3.30 -12.90 -8.23
CA GLN A 37 4.49 -13.61 -7.79
C GLN A 37 5.76 -12.84 -8.12
N GLU A 38 5.89 -12.33 -9.34
CA GLU A 38 7.04 -11.50 -9.75
C GLU A 38 7.12 -10.23 -8.95
N PHE A 39 5.98 -9.61 -8.65
CA PHE A 39 5.89 -8.42 -7.80
C PHE A 39 6.37 -8.74 -6.38
N SER A 40 5.92 -9.84 -5.82
CA SER A 40 6.36 -10.28 -4.50
C SER A 40 7.85 -10.61 -4.47
N ASN A 41 8.37 -11.28 -5.50
CA ASN A 41 9.79 -11.58 -5.61
C ASN A 41 10.65 -10.31 -5.66
N LYS A 42 10.16 -9.26 -6.30
CA LYS A 42 10.87 -7.98 -6.43
C LYS A 42 10.84 -7.17 -5.15
N PHE A 43 9.67 -7.04 -4.51
CA PHE A 43 9.43 -6.10 -3.42
C PHE A 43 9.28 -6.76 -2.04
N PHE A 44 8.93 -8.04 -1.97
CA PHE A 44 8.63 -8.74 -0.72
C PHE A 44 9.43 -10.02 -0.63
N LYS A 45 10.74 -9.90 -0.55
CA LYS A 45 11.64 -11.06 -0.52
C LYS A 45 11.25 -12.02 0.61
N GLY A 46 11.16 -13.30 0.25
CA GLY A 46 10.85 -14.37 1.20
C GLY A 46 9.37 -14.63 1.42
N LEU A 47 8.47 -13.88 0.78
CA LEU A 47 7.04 -14.16 0.85
C LEU A 47 6.60 -15.14 -0.23
N ASP A 48 5.84 -16.16 0.17
CA ASP A 48 5.18 -17.08 -0.75
C ASP A 48 3.74 -16.62 -0.97
N VAL A 49 3.44 -16.13 -2.18
CA VAL A 49 2.10 -15.62 -2.52
C VAL A 49 1.03 -16.71 -2.42
N ASN A 50 1.38 -17.99 -2.60
CA ASN A 50 0.42 -19.07 -2.50
C ASN A 50 -0.13 -19.23 -1.08
N THR A 51 0.65 -18.90 -0.06
CA THR A 51 0.22 -18.94 1.34
C THR A 51 -0.61 -17.71 1.71
N LEU A 52 -0.50 -16.62 0.95
CA LEU A 52 -1.17 -15.36 1.21
C LEU A 52 -2.49 -15.22 0.44
N LYS A 53 -2.63 -15.92 -0.69
CA LYS A 53 -3.80 -15.81 -1.54
C LYS A 53 -5.03 -16.47 -0.91
N ILE A 54 -5.97 -15.63 -0.51
CA ILE A 54 -7.32 -16.05 -0.17
C ILE A 54 -8.23 -15.41 -1.22
N GLY A 55 -9.07 -16.21 -1.88
CA GLY A 55 -9.92 -15.70 -2.96
C GLY A 55 -9.19 -15.46 -4.28
N GLY A 56 -7.96 -15.94 -4.42
CA GLY A 56 -7.23 -15.96 -5.68
C GLY A 56 -6.57 -14.65 -6.10
N LYS A 57 -6.50 -13.62 -5.22
CA LYS A 57 -5.84 -12.37 -5.62
C LYS A 57 -5.11 -11.68 -4.46
N LEU A 58 -4.11 -10.85 -4.80
CA LEU A 58 -3.29 -10.08 -3.86
C LEU A 58 -3.36 -8.57 -4.10
N SER A 59 -3.95 -8.14 -5.20
CA SER A 59 -4.11 -6.71 -5.54
C SER A 59 -2.81 -5.90 -5.46
N PRO A 60 -1.73 -6.31 -6.17
CA PRO A 60 -0.43 -5.65 -6.06
C PRO A 60 -0.49 -4.21 -6.57
N LYS A 61 0.11 -3.30 -5.82
CA LYS A 61 0.01 -1.86 -6.06
C LYS A 61 1.26 -1.14 -5.62
N ILE A 62 1.59 -0.04 -6.29
CA ILE A 62 2.59 0.92 -5.83
C ILE A 62 1.88 2.21 -5.43
N LEU A 63 2.16 2.69 -4.23
CA LEU A 63 1.70 3.97 -3.71
C LEU A 63 2.83 4.98 -3.76
N ILE A 64 2.54 6.20 -4.23
CA ILE A 64 3.50 7.30 -4.28
C ILE A 64 2.90 8.45 -3.48
N VAL A 65 3.54 8.79 -2.36
CA VAL A 65 3.05 9.80 -1.43
C VAL A 65 3.90 11.06 -1.55
N LYS A 66 3.24 12.21 -1.71
CA LYS A 66 3.90 13.52 -1.79
C LYS A 66 4.56 13.89 -0.46
N PRO A 67 5.62 14.74 -0.49
CA PRO A 67 6.20 15.27 0.73
C PRO A 67 5.18 15.99 1.60
N ALA A 68 5.29 15.83 2.91
CA ALA A 68 4.50 16.54 3.92
C ALA A 68 2.98 16.35 3.80
N VAL A 69 2.55 15.24 3.20
CA VAL A 69 1.13 14.89 3.01
C VAL A 69 0.87 13.54 3.66
N ARG A 70 -0.33 13.32 4.14
CA ARG A 70 -0.70 12.05 4.75
C ARG A 70 -2.02 11.53 4.20
N LEU A 71 -2.13 10.19 4.10
CA LEU A 71 -3.36 9.52 3.77
C LEU A 71 -4.32 9.58 4.97
N SER A 72 -5.58 9.17 4.76
CA SER A 72 -6.56 9.14 5.84
C SER A 72 -6.13 8.19 6.97
N TRP A 73 -6.59 8.49 8.17
CA TRP A 73 -6.59 7.57 9.31
C TRP A 73 -7.72 6.58 9.09
N GLN A 74 -7.40 5.33 8.79
CA GLN A 74 -8.33 4.39 8.17
C GLN A 74 -8.13 2.96 8.62
N TYR A 75 -9.12 2.11 8.36
CA TYR A 75 -9.00 0.67 8.49
C TYR A 75 -9.85 -0.06 7.45
N HIS A 76 -9.61 -1.36 7.31
CA HIS A 76 -10.30 -2.24 6.37
C HIS A 76 -10.86 -3.45 7.09
N ASN A 77 -12.04 -3.91 6.65
CA ASN A 77 -12.77 -4.99 7.33
C ASN A 77 -12.51 -6.37 6.71
N ARG A 78 -12.06 -6.42 5.45
CA ARG A 78 -11.94 -7.67 4.70
C ARG A 78 -10.54 -7.91 4.16
N ARG A 79 -9.52 -7.19 4.68
CA ARG A 79 -8.12 -7.42 4.31
C ARG A 79 -7.15 -7.00 5.39
N ALA A 80 -6.01 -7.69 5.42
CA ALA A 80 -4.77 -7.17 5.96
C ALA A 80 -3.95 -6.59 4.80
N GLU A 81 -2.94 -5.79 5.09
CA GLU A 81 -2.05 -5.22 4.09
C GLU A 81 -0.60 -5.49 4.46
N ILE A 82 0.23 -5.75 3.45
CA ILE A 82 1.68 -5.86 3.63
C ILE A 82 2.32 -4.77 2.78
N TRP A 83 3.13 -3.93 3.41
CA TRP A 83 3.84 -2.83 2.79
C TRP A 83 5.34 -3.07 2.82
N GLN A 84 6.01 -2.66 1.76
CA GLN A 84 7.47 -2.61 1.65
C GLN A 84 7.86 -1.21 1.19
N VAL A 85 8.73 -0.53 1.93
CA VAL A 85 9.23 0.77 1.48
C VAL A 85 10.15 0.55 0.28
N TYR A 86 9.75 1.06 -0.86
CA TYR A 86 10.49 0.90 -2.12
C TYR A 86 11.50 2.02 -2.34
N LYS A 87 11.09 3.27 -2.12
CA LYS A 87 11.99 4.44 -2.24
C LYS A 87 11.68 5.48 -1.18
N GLY A 88 12.74 6.12 -0.68
CA GLY A 88 12.65 7.15 0.34
C GLY A 88 12.38 6.57 1.71
N SER A 89 12.06 7.45 2.63
CA SER A 89 11.60 7.08 3.97
C SER A 89 10.15 7.48 4.11
N THR A 90 9.39 6.76 4.93
CA THR A 90 7.98 7.05 5.15
C THR A 90 7.63 7.03 6.62
N GLY A 91 6.64 7.85 7.01
CA GLY A 91 6.04 7.78 8.33
C GLY A 91 4.80 6.89 8.29
N ILE A 92 4.62 6.12 9.36
CA ILE A 92 3.43 5.28 9.52
C ILE A 92 2.93 5.47 10.96
N ILE A 93 1.64 5.75 11.09
CA ILE A 93 0.93 5.67 12.37
C ILE A 93 0.02 4.46 12.30
N ARG A 94 0.00 3.66 13.36
CA ARG A 94 -0.84 2.49 13.47
C ARG A 94 -1.38 2.30 14.88
N SER A 95 -2.60 1.78 15.00
CA SER A 95 -3.26 1.58 16.30
C SER A 95 -4.36 0.52 16.18
N ASN A 96 -4.64 -0.17 17.28
CA ASN A 96 -5.81 -1.07 17.39
C ASN A 96 -7.09 -0.32 17.75
N THR A 97 -7.02 0.98 17.99
CA THR A 97 -8.16 1.81 18.35
C THR A 97 -8.24 3.02 17.39
N ASP A 98 -9.30 3.82 17.52
CA ASP A 98 -9.44 5.03 16.72
C ASP A 98 -8.47 6.15 17.15
N ALA A 99 -7.80 6.01 18.30
CA ALA A 99 -6.79 6.95 18.76
C ALA A 99 -5.45 6.67 18.08
N GLU A 100 -4.84 7.72 17.50
CA GLU A 100 -3.53 7.61 16.86
C GLU A 100 -2.42 7.44 17.91
N ASN A 101 -1.49 6.53 17.64
CA ASN A 101 -0.23 6.41 18.36
C ASN A 101 0.82 7.35 17.75
N GLU A 102 2.04 7.32 18.29
CA GLU A 102 3.15 8.07 17.71
C GLU A 102 3.53 7.55 16.31
N MET A 103 3.97 8.46 15.45
CA MET A 103 4.48 8.11 14.13
C MET A 103 5.81 7.39 14.25
N GLU A 104 5.94 6.27 13.53
CA GLU A 104 7.20 5.56 13.35
C GLU A 104 7.73 5.82 11.94
N VAL A 105 9.04 5.91 11.79
CA VAL A 105 9.72 6.13 10.50
C VAL A 105 10.29 4.81 10.00
N TYR A 106 10.04 4.51 8.73
CA TYR A 106 10.54 3.32 8.05
C TYR A 106 11.36 3.74 6.83
N ASP A 107 12.42 2.99 6.56
CA ASP A 107 13.37 3.27 5.47
C ASP A 107 13.24 2.24 4.35
N GLU A 108 13.92 2.51 3.21
CA GLU A 108 13.93 1.59 2.08
C GLU A 108 14.29 0.17 2.52
N GLY A 109 13.49 -0.79 2.09
CA GLY A 109 13.66 -2.19 2.43
C GLY A 109 12.87 -2.66 3.64
N ASP A 110 12.34 -1.76 4.46
CA ASP A 110 11.52 -2.14 5.62
C ASP A 110 10.16 -2.66 5.17
N GLN A 111 9.73 -3.74 5.82
CA GLN A 111 8.46 -4.38 5.58
C GLN A 111 7.53 -4.22 6.78
N ILE A 112 6.29 -3.86 6.53
CA ILE A 112 5.27 -3.61 7.56
C ILE A 112 4.05 -4.47 7.27
N VAL A 113 3.56 -5.20 8.27
CA VAL A 113 2.31 -5.97 8.18
C VAL A 113 1.24 -5.24 9.00
N LEU A 114 0.16 -4.87 8.33
CA LEU A 114 -1.00 -4.21 8.93
C LEU A 114 -2.14 -5.23 9.01
N GLN A 115 -2.65 -5.47 10.19
CA GLN A 115 -3.68 -6.48 10.41
C GLN A 115 -5.05 -6.01 9.92
N GLN A 116 -5.96 -6.96 9.68
CA GLN A 116 -7.36 -6.66 9.44
C GLN A 116 -7.92 -5.83 10.60
N GLY A 117 -8.59 -4.72 10.29
CA GLY A 117 -9.17 -3.83 11.29
C GLY A 117 -8.19 -2.90 11.99
N GLU A 118 -6.90 -3.09 11.83
CA GLU A 118 -5.88 -2.21 12.39
C GLU A 118 -5.95 -0.84 11.73
N ARG A 119 -6.06 0.22 12.54
CA ARG A 119 -6.05 1.60 12.03
C ARG A 119 -4.64 1.96 11.61
N HIS A 120 -4.52 2.61 10.47
CA HIS A 120 -3.22 3.01 9.94
C HIS A 120 -3.33 4.24 9.03
N ARG A 121 -2.21 4.95 8.89
CA ARG A 121 -2.06 6.00 7.88
C ARG A 121 -0.60 6.08 7.44
N LEU A 122 -0.43 6.31 6.15
CA LEU A 122 0.86 6.50 5.50
C LEU A 122 1.14 7.99 5.40
N ILE A 123 2.37 8.40 5.68
CA ILE A 123 2.76 9.81 5.78
C ILE A 123 4.00 10.06 4.94
N GLY A 124 3.92 11.03 4.02
CA GLY A 124 5.07 11.55 3.29
C GLY A 124 5.88 12.46 4.20
N LEU A 125 7.19 12.25 4.24
CA LEU A 125 8.14 13.03 5.04
C LEU A 125 8.72 14.19 4.22
N ASP A 126 10.05 14.38 4.27
CA ASP A 126 10.70 15.51 3.59
C ASP A 126 10.74 15.37 2.08
N ASP A 127 10.63 14.16 1.55
CA ASP A 127 10.63 13.85 0.14
C ASP A 127 9.50 12.85 -0.18
N TYR A 128 9.34 12.50 -1.45
CA TYR A 128 8.40 11.47 -1.89
C TYR A 128 8.69 10.14 -1.20
N SER A 129 7.64 9.44 -0.80
CA SER A 129 7.71 8.06 -0.32
C SER A 129 7.06 7.15 -1.35
N VAL A 130 7.69 6.01 -1.64
CA VAL A 130 7.13 5.01 -2.54
C VAL A 130 7.04 3.68 -1.82
N VAL A 131 5.85 3.12 -1.77
CA VAL A 131 5.54 1.90 -1.02
C VAL A 131 4.92 0.88 -1.95
N ALA A 132 5.46 -0.34 -1.95
CA ALA A 132 4.83 -1.49 -2.58
C ALA A 132 3.80 -2.07 -1.61
N GLU A 133 2.62 -2.42 -2.12
CA GLU A 133 1.50 -2.90 -1.32
C GLU A 133 0.94 -4.19 -1.88
N ILE A 134 0.65 -5.14 -0.99
CA ILE A 134 -0.14 -6.33 -1.29
C ILE A 134 -1.29 -6.39 -0.29
N TRP A 135 -2.48 -6.74 -0.76
CA TRP A 135 -3.63 -7.03 0.09
C TRP A 135 -3.69 -8.52 0.38
N GLN A 136 -3.84 -8.85 1.65
CA GLN A 136 -4.17 -10.20 2.07
C GLN A 136 -5.65 -10.25 2.42
N HIS A 137 -6.46 -10.76 1.48
CA HIS A 137 -7.91 -10.87 1.66
C HIS A 137 -8.24 -11.86 2.77
N THR A 138 -9.28 -11.59 3.55
CA THR A 138 -9.66 -12.42 4.68
C THR A 138 -10.93 -13.24 4.44
N ASP A 139 -11.71 -12.89 3.43
CA ASP A 139 -12.93 -13.59 3.05
C ASP A 139 -12.88 -13.96 1.56
N LYS A 140 -12.74 -15.25 1.26
CA LYS A 140 -12.66 -15.74 -0.12
C LYS A 140 -13.94 -15.53 -0.91
N ASN A 141 -15.10 -15.45 -0.24
CA ASN A 141 -16.40 -15.27 -0.89
C ASN A 141 -16.74 -13.80 -1.09
N HIS A 142 -16.07 -12.89 -0.38
CA HIS A 142 -16.26 -11.46 -0.48
C HIS A 142 -14.89 -10.75 -0.37
N PRO A 143 -14.04 -10.83 -1.40
CA PRO A 143 -12.73 -10.18 -1.37
C PRO A 143 -12.83 -8.68 -1.12
N SER A 144 -11.82 -8.11 -0.50
CA SER A 144 -11.73 -6.67 -0.28
C SER A 144 -11.60 -5.92 -1.61
N ASP A 145 -12.06 -4.69 -1.62
CA ASP A 145 -12.01 -3.77 -2.75
C ASP A 145 -11.72 -2.34 -2.28
N GLU A 146 -11.73 -1.39 -3.20
CA GLU A 146 -11.46 0.02 -2.88
C GLU A 146 -12.54 0.66 -1.99
N GLU A 147 -13.74 0.08 -1.92
CA GLU A 147 -14.82 0.56 -1.07
C GLU A 147 -14.73 0.01 0.36
N ASP A 148 -13.90 -1.02 0.58
CA ASP A 148 -13.65 -1.58 1.92
C ASP A 148 -12.68 -0.69 2.69
N ILE A 149 -13.13 0.48 3.05
CA ILE A 149 -12.37 1.48 3.79
C ILE A 149 -13.29 2.26 4.71
N THR A 150 -12.87 2.38 5.97
CA THR A 150 -13.49 3.31 6.92
C THR A 150 -12.48 4.39 7.25
N ARG A 151 -12.77 5.63 6.90
CA ARG A 151 -11.93 6.78 7.20
C ARG A 151 -12.39 7.40 8.51
N VAL A 152 -11.53 7.27 9.53
CA VAL A 152 -11.78 7.83 10.86
C VAL A 152 -11.50 9.34 10.84
N GLN A 153 -10.44 9.75 10.11
CA GLN A 153 -10.08 11.15 9.92
C GLN A 153 -9.38 11.28 8.55
N ASP A 154 -9.64 12.35 7.85
CA ASP A 154 -9.07 12.61 6.54
C ASP A 154 -8.85 14.11 6.34
N ASP A 155 -7.60 14.50 6.04
CA ASP A 155 -7.23 15.90 5.80
C ASP A 155 -7.90 16.48 4.56
N PHE A 156 -8.39 15.64 3.65
CA PHE A 156 -8.97 16.04 2.37
C PHE A 156 -10.50 16.01 2.34
N GLY A 157 -11.14 15.65 3.45
CA GLY A 157 -12.59 15.70 3.60
C GLY A 157 -13.37 14.63 2.82
N ARG A 158 -12.75 13.48 2.59
CA ARG A 158 -13.40 12.37 1.87
C ARG A 158 -14.23 11.47 2.75
#